data_71d527e2889696d9c4637cb8e976e8eb
#
_entry.id   71d527e2889696d9c4637cb8e976e8eb
#
_cell.length_a   1.000
_cell.length_b   1.000
_cell.length_c   1.000
_cell.angle_alpha   90.00
_cell.angle_beta   90.00
_cell.angle_gamma   90.00
#
_symmetry.space_group_name_H-M   'P 1'
#
loop_
_entity.id
_entity.type
_entity.pdbx_description
1 polymer ?
#
loop_
_entity_poly.entity_id
_entity_poly.type
_entity_poly.pdbx_seq_one_letter_code
_entity_poly.pdbx_strand_id
1 'polypeptide(L)'
;MIRSAVLVSGKGTKLQSLLDSVFFGEIPELQLVAVISSDAGAYALKRARNAGIETVVVEPSVFPNDSSYDMAIRNKLKDMDIELVINAGFYPGIGCETAKSF
;
A
#
# COMPACT_ATOMS: atom_id res chain seq x y z
N MET A 1 15.99 -9.07 0.08
CA MET A 1 15.23 -7.83 -0.04
C MET A 1 13.96 -7.92 0.77
N ILE A 2 13.53 -6.81 1.33
CA ILE A 2 12.31 -6.75 2.14
C ILE A 2 11.11 -6.51 1.23
N ARG A 3 10.19 -7.46 1.20
CA ARG A 3 8.97 -7.34 0.39
C ARG A 3 8.02 -6.36 1.07
N SER A 4 7.74 -5.25 0.40
CA SER A 4 7.02 -4.12 0.98
C SER A 4 5.79 -3.75 0.16
N ALA A 5 4.75 -3.28 0.84
CA ALA A 5 3.57 -2.69 0.22
C ALA A 5 3.37 -1.28 0.77
N VAL A 6 2.85 -0.39 -0.08
CA VAL A 6 2.57 0.99 0.29
C VAL A 6 1.06 1.19 0.26
N LEU A 7 0.52 1.76 1.33
CA LEU A 7 -0.90 2.06 1.44
C LEU A 7 -1.14 3.55 1.16
N VAL A 8 -2.04 3.85 0.23
CA VAL A 8 -2.29 5.21 -0.24
C VAL A 8 -3.79 5.47 -0.39
N SER A 9 -4.19 6.74 -0.47
CA SER A 9 -5.59 7.11 -0.72
C SER A 9 -5.76 8.27 -1.70
N GLY A 10 -4.72 9.05 -1.97
CA GLY A 10 -4.86 10.31 -2.70
C GLY A 10 -3.85 10.51 -3.82
N LYS A 11 -3.23 11.68 -3.82
CA LYS A 11 -2.34 12.11 -4.90
C LYS A 11 -1.06 11.31 -5.02
N GLY A 12 -0.57 10.77 -3.90
CA GLY A 12 0.62 9.93 -3.90
C GLY A 12 1.94 10.70 -3.93
N THR A 13 1.99 11.91 -3.40
CA THR A 13 3.25 12.68 -3.35
C THR A 13 4.29 11.98 -2.48
N LYS A 14 3.86 11.41 -1.35
CA LYS A 14 4.75 10.62 -0.49
C LYS A 14 5.19 9.33 -1.18
N LEU A 15 4.28 8.70 -1.92
CA LEU A 15 4.61 7.53 -2.72
C LEU A 15 5.65 7.87 -3.77
N GLN A 16 5.50 9.01 -4.46
CA GLN A 16 6.46 9.41 -5.48
C GLN A 16 7.86 9.59 -4.90
N SER A 17 7.97 10.20 -3.73
CA SER A 17 9.26 10.35 -3.05
C SER A 17 9.90 9.00 -2.77
N LEU A 18 9.09 8.03 -2.32
CA LEU A 18 9.56 6.68 -2.05
C LEU A 18 9.99 5.97 -3.34
N LEU A 19 9.21 6.10 -4.40
CA LEU A 19 9.55 5.52 -5.71
C LEU A 19 10.88 6.07 -6.22
N ASP A 20 11.09 7.36 -6.08
CA ASP A 20 12.33 8.00 -6.50
C ASP A 20 13.52 7.48 -5.69
N SER A 21 13.37 7.35 -4.37
CA SER A 21 14.42 6.83 -3.50
C SER A 21 14.80 5.39 -3.85
N VAL A 22 13.81 4.55 -4.15
CA VAL A 22 14.05 3.16 -4.56
C VAL A 22 14.72 3.12 -5.93
N PHE A 23 14.24 3.93 -6.87
CA PHE A 23 14.79 3.98 -8.23
C PHE A 23 16.26 4.38 -8.23
N PHE A 24 16.65 5.35 -7.40
CA PHE A 24 18.04 5.81 -7.31
C PHE A 24 18.91 4.95 -6.39
N GLY A 25 18.37 3.84 -5.89
CA GLY A 25 19.14 2.91 -5.08
C GLY A 25 19.46 3.38 -3.67
N GLU A 26 18.70 4.35 -3.16
CA GLU A 26 18.93 4.89 -1.81
C GLU A 26 18.49 3.93 -0.71
N ILE A 27 17.60 2.99 -1.04
CA ILE A 27 17.08 1.99 -0.11
C ILE A 27 17.20 0.60 -0.78
N PRO A 28 18.42 0.07 -0.90
CA PRO A 28 18.67 -1.13 -1.72
C PRO A 28 18.02 -2.40 -1.16
N GLU A 29 17.75 -2.45 0.14
CA GLU A 29 17.12 -3.59 0.79
C GLU A 29 15.60 -3.65 0.59
N LEU A 30 14.99 -2.59 0.09
CA LEU A 30 13.53 -2.48 -0.05
C LEU A 30 13.07 -2.90 -1.43
N GLN A 31 12.13 -3.84 -1.49
CA GLN A 31 11.46 -4.23 -2.72
C GLN A 31 10.00 -3.80 -2.64
N LEU A 32 9.58 -2.88 -3.52
CA LEU A 32 8.18 -2.46 -3.57
C LEU A 32 7.39 -3.46 -4.40
N VAL A 33 6.57 -4.27 -3.74
CA VAL A 33 5.80 -5.34 -4.38
C VAL A 33 4.48 -4.82 -4.91
N ALA A 34 3.79 -3.99 -4.12
CA ALA A 34 2.45 -3.50 -4.48
C ALA A 34 2.14 -2.16 -3.83
N VAL A 35 1.21 -1.45 -4.45
CA VAL A 35 0.60 -0.25 -3.88
C VAL A 35 -0.89 -0.53 -3.73
N ILE A 36 -1.41 -0.40 -2.51
CA ILE A 36 -2.81 -0.63 -2.20
C ILE A 36 -3.48 0.70 -1.92
N SER A 37 -4.56 0.99 -2.66
CA SER A 37 -5.33 2.23 -2.48
C SER A 37 -6.71 1.93 -1.94
N SER A 38 -7.21 2.84 -1.10
CA SER A 38 -8.60 2.83 -0.64
C SER A 38 -9.55 3.47 -1.65
N ASP A 39 -9.04 4.10 -2.70
CA ASP A 39 -9.82 4.81 -3.71
C ASP A 39 -9.34 4.44 -5.10
N ALA A 40 -10.25 3.90 -5.92
CA ALA A 40 -9.96 3.52 -7.30
C ALA A 40 -9.53 4.71 -8.17
N GLY A 41 -9.96 5.92 -7.80
CA GLY A 41 -9.63 7.15 -8.52
C GLY A 41 -8.34 7.83 -8.05
N ALA A 42 -7.60 7.23 -7.14
CA ALA A 42 -6.39 7.86 -6.59
C ALA A 42 -5.30 8.01 -7.65
N TYR A 43 -4.74 9.20 -7.77
CA TYR A 43 -3.64 9.46 -8.69
C TYR A 43 -2.38 8.65 -8.31
N ALA A 44 -2.24 8.30 -7.04
CA ALA A 44 -1.15 7.44 -6.57
C ALA A 44 -1.07 6.12 -7.34
N LEU A 45 -2.21 5.56 -7.77
CA LEU A 45 -2.24 4.33 -8.57
C LEU A 45 -1.55 4.52 -9.92
N LYS A 46 -1.74 5.68 -10.54
CA LYS A 46 -1.08 6.00 -11.81
C LYS A 46 0.43 6.09 -11.62
N ARG A 47 0.88 6.69 -10.53
CA ARG A 47 2.30 6.76 -10.20
C ARG A 47 2.92 5.38 -10.04
N ALA A 48 2.22 4.48 -9.35
CA ALA A 48 2.67 3.10 -9.15
C ALA A 48 2.73 2.34 -10.48
N ARG A 49 1.71 2.46 -11.32
CA ARG A 49 1.68 1.81 -12.63
C ARG A 49 2.80 2.30 -13.53
N ASN A 50 3.08 3.60 -13.52
CA ASN A 50 4.18 4.16 -14.30
C ASN A 50 5.54 3.65 -13.84
N ALA A 51 5.66 3.27 -12.57
CA ALA A 51 6.88 2.69 -12.01
C ALA A 51 6.94 1.17 -12.15
N GLY A 52 5.94 0.55 -12.78
CA GLY A 52 5.91 -0.90 -12.98
C GLY A 52 5.54 -1.69 -11.73
N ILE A 53 4.86 -1.08 -10.78
CA ILE A 53 4.47 -1.72 -9.53
C ILE A 53 3.00 -2.13 -9.59
N GLU A 54 2.69 -3.33 -9.08
CA GLU A 54 1.33 -3.83 -9.05
C GLU A 54 0.44 -2.94 -8.18
N THR A 55 -0.78 -2.68 -8.66
CA THR A 55 -1.76 -1.87 -7.93
C THR A 55 -2.94 -2.72 -7.50
N VAL A 56 -3.42 -2.47 -6.28
CA VAL A 56 -4.58 -3.15 -5.71
C VAL A 56 -5.50 -2.08 -5.13
N VAL A 57 -6.81 -2.21 -5.39
CA VAL A 57 -7.79 -1.29 -4.84
C VAL A 57 -8.67 -2.05 -3.86
N VAL A 58 -8.73 -1.57 -2.62
CA VAL A 58 -9.63 -2.12 -1.59
C VAL A 58 -10.39 -0.94 -1.01
N GLU A 59 -11.65 -0.78 -1.44
CA GLU A 59 -12.47 0.38 -1.06
C GLU A 59 -13.23 0.11 0.23
N PRO A 60 -13.14 1.01 1.23
CA PRO A 60 -13.85 0.83 2.50
C PRO A 60 -15.37 0.70 2.34
N SER A 61 -15.93 1.38 1.34
CA SER A 61 -17.38 1.42 1.12
C SER A 61 -18.01 0.06 0.79
N VAL A 62 -17.23 -0.90 0.33
CA VAL A 62 -17.77 -2.24 0.01
C VAL A 62 -17.77 -3.18 1.22
N PHE A 63 -17.31 -2.71 2.37
CA PHE A 63 -17.25 -3.50 3.60
C PHE A 63 -18.24 -2.98 4.64
N PRO A 64 -18.86 -3.88 5.44
CA PRO A 64 -19.91 -3.47 6.38
C PRO A 64 -19.38 -2.67 7.58
N ASN A 65 -18.11 -2.81 7.92
CA ASN A 65 -17.51 -2.11 9.05
C ASN A 65 -15.98 -2.04 8.91
N ASP A 66 -15.35 -1.27 9.77
CA ASP A 66 -13.89 -1.06 9.76
C ASP A 66 -13.11 -2.35 10.02
N SER A 67 -13.66 -3.22 10.87
CA SER A 67 -13.01 -4.48 11.21
C SER A 67 -12.91 -5.40 9.99
N SER A 68 -13.99 -5.51 9.21
CA SER A 68 -14.00 -6.31 7.97
C SER A 68 -13.01 -5.76 6.96
N TYR A 69 -12.95 -4.43 6.83
CA TYR A 69 -12.01 -3.77 5.93
C TYR A 69 -10.57 -4.03 6.33
N ASP A 70 -10.27 -3.88 7.62
CA ASP A 70 -8.94 -4.13 8.16
C ASP A 70 -8.49 -5.56 7.91
N MET A 71 -9.38 -6.53 8.11
CA MET A 71 -9.09 -7.94 7.84
C MET A 71 -8.82 -8.19 6.36
N ALA A 72 -9.55 -7.52 5.47
CA ALA A 72 -9.35 -7.65 4.03
C ALA A 72 -7.96 -7.13 3.62
N ILE A 73 -7.54 -6.00 4.17
CA ILE A 73 -6.21 -5.44 3.94
C ILE A 73 -5.14 -6.42 4.43
N ARG A 74 -5.28 -6.92 5.67
CA ARG A 74 -4.33 -7.87 6.24
C ARG A 74 -4.21 -9.13 5.39
N ASN A 75 -5.34 -9.70 4.97
CA ASN A 75 -5.33 -10.92 4.16
C ASN A 75 -4.66 -10.69 2.81
N LYS A 76 -4.92 -9.55 2.19
CA LYS A 76 -4.30 -9.21 0.90
C LYS A 76 -2.79 -9.09 1.04
N LEU A 77 -2.32 -8.44 2.10
CA LEU A 77 -0.89 -8.29 2.36
C LEU A 77 -0.23 -9.65 2.59
N LYS A 78 -0.89 -10.54 3.32
CA LYS A 78 -0.38 -11.89 3.55
C LYS A 78 -0.34 -12.72 2.28
N ASP A 79 -1.35 -12.61 1.42
CA ASP A 79 -1.41 -13.33 0.15
C ASP A 79 -0.25 -12.94 -0.78
N MET A 80 0.25 -11.73 -0.63
CA MET A 80 1.36 -11.21 -1.43
C MET A 80 2.72 -11.37 -0.75
N ASP A 81 2.76 -12.06 0.39
CA ASP A 81 3.98 -12.29 1.18
C ASP A 81 4.68 -10.99 1.56
N ILE A 82 3.91 -9.99 1.98
CA ILE A 82 4.44 -8.69 2.39
C ILE A 82 5.05 -8.79 3.79
N GLU A 83 6.25 -8.26 3.94
CA GLU A 83 6.99 -8.23 5.20
C GLU A 83 6.93 -6.87 5.88
N LEU A 84 6.81 -5.79 5.10
CA LEU A 84 6.79 -4.42 5.61
C LEU A 84 5.66 -3.63 4.95
N VAL A 85 4.89 -2.92 5.75
CA VAL A 85 3.80 -2.06 5.29
C VAL A 85 4.17 -0.61 5.54
N ILE A 86 4.10 0.21 4.49
CA ILE A 86 4.41 1.63 4.56
C ILE A 86 3.12 2.41 4.36
N ASN A 87 2.75 3.22 5.35
CA ASN A 87 1.57 4.08 5.27
C ASN A 87 1.98 5.43 4.67
N ALA A 88 1.53 5.71 3.46
CA ALA A 88 1.84 6.95 2.74
C ALA A 88 0.56 7.73 2.46
N GLY A 89 -0.14 8.11 3.52
CA GLY A 89 -1.37 8.88 3.41
C GLY A 89 -2.61 8.01 3.19
N PHE A 90 -2.62 6.81 3.76
CA PHE A 90 -3.76 5.90 3.65
C PHE A 90 -4.89 6.31 4.59
N TYR A 91 -6.10 6.44 4.06
CA TYR A 91 -7.30 6.71 4.83
C TYR A 91 -8.30 5.58 4.56
N PRO A 92 -8.89 4.98 5.57
CA PRO A 92 -9.02 5.42 6.97
C PRO A 92 -7.84 5.07 7.90
N GLY A 93 -6.73 4.58 7.41
CA GLY A 93 -5.61 4.20 8.23
C GLY A 93 -5.53 2.69 8.45
N ILE A 94 -4.50 2.26 9.17
CA ILE A 94 -4.25 0.84 9.44
C ILE A 94 -4.97 0.45 10.73
N GLY A 95 -5.80 -0.59 10.66
CA GLY A 95 -6.49 -1.12 11.82
C GLY A 95 -5.60 -2.06 12.65
N CYS A 96 -6.11 -2.51 13.79
CA CYS A 96 -5.30 -3.29 14.73
C CYS A 96 -4.93 -4.69 14.23
N GLU A 97 -5.75 -5.33 13.40
CA GLU A 97 -5.39 -6.64 12.86
C GLU A 97 -4.21 -6.56 11.90
N THR A 98 -4.21 -5.55 11.04
CA THR A 98 -3.09 -5.29 10.14
C THR A 98 -1.84 -4.90 10.93
N ALA A 99 -1.98 -4.01 11.91
CA ALA A 99 -0.86 -3.56 12.73
C ALA A 99 -0.21 -4.69 13.52
N LYS A 100 -1.00 -5.66 14.01
CA LYS A 100 -0.47 -6.82 14.74
C LYS A 100 0.32 -7.77 13.83
N SER A 101 -0.02 -7.81 12.53
CA SER A 101 0.56 -8.75 11.58
C SER A 101 1.83 -8.21 10.92
N PHE A 102 2.02 -6.92 10.95
CA PHE A 102 3.13 -6.23 10.30
C PHE A 102 3.69 -5.13 11.23
#